data_0099c9440c57560414d850ef93f0156c
#
_entry.id   0099c9440c57560414d850ef93f0156c
#
_cell.length_a   1.000
_cell.length_b   1.000
_cell.length_c   1.000
_cell.angle_alpha   90.00
_cell.angle_beta   90.00
_cell.angle_gamma   90.00
#
_symmetry.space_group_name_H-M   'P 1'
#
loop_
_entity.id
_entity.type
_entity.pdbx_description
1 polymer ?
#
loop_
_entity_poly.entity_id
_entity_poly.type
_entity_poly.pdbx_seq_one_letter_code
_entity_poly.pdbx_strand_id
1 'polypeptide(L)'
;MDPLLEQWQKDYKNATPKLDTAALLSQITSARKKQSIKAWLDLVAGAFVSLFCIYALVFEATSTLEQVLYAILTPLPIGFSVWAFIQRKKLIKTHTLDVNGLLLFKKQQLINQINYWRLNLIGCSILWAALCITAAVSILMYNHTTIWLTQVGIGTLVL
;
A
#
# COMPACT_ATOMS: atom_id res chain seq x y z
N MET A 1 -23.79 -52.71 10.33
CA MET A 1 -23.11 -51.53 9.79
C MET A 1 -22.36 -51.95 8.56
N ASP A 2 -22.45 -51.19 7.50
CA ASP A 2 -21.91 -51.54 6.19
C ASP A 2 -20.37 -51.41 6.22
N PRO A 3 -19.57 -52.47 5.99
CA PRO A 3 -18.12 -52.41 6.10
C PRO A 3 -17.49 -51.41 5.13
N LEU A 4 -18.16 -51.12 4.03
CA LEU A 4 -17.78 -50.06 3.08
C LEU A 4 -17.83 -48.65 3.69
N LEU A 5 -18.83 -48.37 4.51
CA LEU A 5 -18.99 -47.08 5.18
C LEU A 5 -17.90 -46.82 6.24
N GLU A 6 -17.50 -47.88 6.96
CA GLU A 6 -16.38 -47.77 7.93
C GLU A 6 -15.04 -47.58 7.23
N GLN A 7 -14.83 -48.19 6.08
CA GLN A 7 -13.62 -48.01 5.29
C GLN A 7 -13.54 -46.58 4.72
N TRP A 8 -14.64 -46.06 4.19
CA TRP A 8 -14.73 -44.69 3.71
C TRP A 8 -14.55 -43.64 4.82
N GLN A 9 -15.09 -43.88 6.01
CA GLN A 9 -14.84 -43.02 7.18
C GLN A 9 -13.38 -43.01 7.61
N LYS A 10 -12.72 -44.17 7.54
CA LYS A 10 -11.31 -44.29 7.88
C LYS A 10 -10.40 -43.61 6.86
N ASP A 11 -10.71 -43.78 5.58
CA ASP A 11 -9.98 -43.11 4.50
C ASP A 11 -10.19 -41.59 4.53
N TYR A 12 -11.40 -41.11 4.83
CA TYR A 12 -11.69 -39.70 4.99
C TYR A 12 -10.97 -39.10 6.22
N LYS A 13 -10.90 -39.81 7.34
CA LYS A 13 -10.13 -39.39 8.52
C LYS A 13 -8.63 -39.37 8.26
N ASN A 14 -8.11 -40.25 7.45
CA ASN A 14 -6.70 -40.33 7.09
C ASN A 14 -6.34 -39.30 5.99
N ALA A 15 -7.26 -38.97 5.09
CA ALA A 15 -7.08 -38.00 4.04
C ALA A 15 -7.25 -36.55 4.54
N THR A 16 -7.92 -36.32 5.67
CA THR A 16 -7.99 -34.99 6.27
C THR A 16 -6.62 -34.62 6.87
N PRO A 17 -5.89 -33.68 6.28
CA PRO A 17 -4.61 -33.26 6.85
C PRO A 17 -4.85 -32.81 8.30
N LYS A 18 -4.09 -33.36 9.25
CA LYS A 18 -4.12 -32.88 10.64
C LYS A 18 -3.71 -31.42 10.63
N LEU A 19 -4.71 -30.54 10.62
CA LEU A 19 -4.48 -29.10 10.66
C LEU A 19 -3.85 -28.80 12.03
N ASP A 20 -2.59 -28.45 12.01
CA ASP A 20 -1.92 -27.94 13.21
C ASP A 20 -2.43 -26.52 13.50
N THR A 21 -3.48 -26.47 14.32
CA THR A 21 -4.16 -25.21 14.71
C THR A 21 -3.21 -24.27 15.43
N ALA A 22 -2.20 -24.79 16.14
CA ALA A 22 -1.22 -23.98 16.85
C ALA A 22 -0.25 -23.29 15.87
N ALA A 23 0.24 -24.04 14.86
CA ALA A 23 1.08 -23.47 13.81
C ALA A 23 0.33 -22.41 12.98
N LEU A 24 -0.94 -22.65 12.68
CA LEU A 24 -1.79 -21.70 11.96
C LEU A 24 -2.04 -20.41 12.79
N LEU A 25 -2.34 -20.54 14.08
CA LEU A 25 -2.51 -19.40 14.99
C LEU A 25 -1.25 -18.55 15.09
N SER A 26 -0.08 -19.19 15.17
CA SER A 26 1.21 -18.48 15.22
C SER A 26 1.48 -17.72 13.91
N GLN A 27 1.16 -18.30 12.76
CA GLN A 27 1.27 -17.64 11.46
C GLN A 27 0.34 -16.42 11.34
N ILE A 28 -0.90 -16.52 11.83
CA ILE A 28 -1.87 -15.42 11.78
C ILE A 28 -1.42 -14.27 12.68
N THR A 29 -0.99 -14.56 13.91
CA THR A 29 -0.53 -13.53 14.84
C THR A 29 0.71 -12.82 14.32
N SER A 30 1.65 -13.56 13.73
CA SER A 30 2.84 -12.99 13.07
C SER A 30 2.45 -12.12 11.86
N ALA A 31 1.54 -12.61 11.01
CA ALA A 31 1.05 -11.85 9.86
C ALA A 31 0.33 -10.55 10.27
N ARG A 32 -0.51 -10.61 11.32
CA ARG A 32 -1.17 -9.41 11.88
C ARG A 32 -0.17 -8.39 12.41
N LYS A 33 0.86 -8.83 13.14
CA LYS A 33 1.91 -7.95 13.66
C LYS A 33 2.68 -7.28 12.53
N LYS A 34 3.09 -8.05 11.51
CA LYS A 34 3.78 -7.51 10.32
C LYS A 34 2.91 -6.49 9.58
N GLN A 35 1.61 -6.73 9.46
CA GLN A 35 0.69 -5.85 8.78
C GLN A 35 0.42 -4.55 9.56
N SER A 36 0.39 -4.62 10.89
CA SER A 36 0.32 -3.44 11.76
C SER A 36 1.56 -2.57 11.65
N ILE A 37 2.75 -3.18 11.67
CA ILE A 37 4.03 -2.44 11.50
C ILE A 37 4.07 -1.74 10.13
N LYS A 38 3.70 -2.45 9.05
CA LYS A 38 3.65 -1.85 7.71
C LYS A 38 2.65 -0.68 7.63
N ALA A 39 1.50 -0.79 8.30
CA ALA A 39 0.52 0.30 8.34
C ALA A 39 1.07 1.56 9.02
N TRP A 40 1.81 1.39 10.12
CA TRP A 40 2.48 2.50 10.80
C TRP A 40 3.60 3.11 9.97
N LEU A 41 4.41 2.27 9.31
CA LEU A 41 5.48 2.74 8.41
C LEU A 41 4.92 3.57 7.26
N ASP A 42 3.82 3.14 6.63
CA ASP A 42 3.18 3.89 5.55
C ASP A 42 2.66 5.26 6.05
N LEU A 43 2.08 5.29 7.26
CA LEU A 43 1.58 6.53 7.87
C LEU A 43 2.72 7.52 8.15
N VAL A 44 3.81 7.04 8.76
CA VAL A 44 4.99 7.86 9.06
C VAL A 44 5.65 8.35 7.76
N ALA A 45 5.80 7.48 6.76
CA ALA A 45 6.36 7.86 5.47
C ALA A 45 5.51 8.92 4.77
N GLY A 46 4.18 8.77 4.75
CA GLY A 46 3.29 9.77 4.16
C GLY A 46 3.31 11.10 4.89
N ALA A 47 3.38 11.08 6.23
CA ALA A 47 3.52 12.31 7.01
C ALA A 47 4.86 13.01 6.73
N PHE A 48 5.95 12.24 6.62
CA PHE A 48 7.27 12.78 6.31
C PHE A 48 7.30 13.44 4.93
N VAL A 49 6.73 12.80 3.91
CA VAL A 49 6.65 13.36 2.55
C VAL A 49 5.80 14.63 2.54
N SER A 50 4.65 14.65 3.25
CA SER A 50 3.81 15.84 3.34
C SER A 50 4.51 17.00 4.04
N LEU A 51 5.27 16.74 5.10
CA LEU A 51 6.10 17.76 5.78
C LEU A 51 7.18 18.30 4.86
N PHE A 52 7.80 17.45 4.07
CA PHE A 52 8.78 17.87 3.06
C PHE A 52 8.13 18.76 1.98
N CYS A 53 6.91 18.43 1.51
CA CYS A 53 6.18 19.26 0.57
C CYS A 53 5.81 20.63 1.17
N ILE A 54 5.45 20.69 2.45
CA ILE A 54 5.19 21.96 3.16
C ILE A 54 6.48 22.78 3.25
N TYR A 55 7.60 22.15 3.59
CA TYR A 55 8.89 22.83 3.63
C TYR A 55 9.23 23.43 2.26
N ALA A 56 9.13 22.64 1.19
CA ALA A 56 9.40 23.12 -0.16
C ALA A 56 8.45 24.24 -0.58
N LEU A 57 7.16 24.17 -0.20
CA LEU A 57 6.17 25.21 -0.47
C LEU A 57 6.55 26.55 0.19
N VAL A 58 7.05 26.51 1.43
CA VAL A 58 7.32 27.72 2.23
C VAL A 58 8.68 28.34 1.89
N PHE A 59 9.70 27.52 1.65
CA PHE A 59 11.09 27.97 1.57
C PHE A 59 11.69 27.91 0.16
N GLU A 60 11.20 27.04 -0.72
CA GLU A 60 11.82 26.81 -2.02
C GLU A 60 10.97 27.28 -3.21
N ALA A 61 9.63 27.36 -3.05
CA ALA A 61 8.75 27.70 -4.15
C ALA A 61 8.89 29.18 -4.54
N THR A 62 9.55 29.44 -5.66
CA THR A 62 9.80 30.78 -6.19
C THR A 62 8.76 31.21 -7.23
N SER A 63 8.13 30.26 -7.91
CA SER A 63 7.12 30.53 -8.93
C SER A 63 5.71 30.14 -8.46
N THR A 64 4.70 30.87 -8.96
CA THR A 64 3.29 30.56 -8.67
C THR A 64 2.92 29.13 -9.06
N LEU A 65 3.52 28.60 -10.13
CA LEU A 65 3.28 27.24 -10.62
C LEU A 65 3.82 26.20 -9.61
N GLU A 66 5.00 26.42 -9.06
CA GLU A 66 5.59 25.58 -8.01
C GLU A 66 4.75 25.61 -6.75
N GLN A 67 4.28 26.77 -6.33
CA GLN A 67 3.40 26.92 -5.17
C GLN A 67 2.12 26.11 -5.32
N VAL A 68 1.45 26.20 -6.47
CA VAL A 68 0.23 25.43 -6.76
C VAL A 68 0.53 23.93 -6.77
N LEU A 69 1.65 23.51 -7.37
CA LEU A 69 2.06 22.11 -7.42
C LEU A 69 2.27 21.54 -6.01
N TYR A 70 3.08 22.21 -5.18
CA TYR A 70 3.34 21.74 -3.81
C TYR A 70 2.10 21.81 -2.93
N ALA A 71 1.21 22.80 -3.13
CA ALA A 71 -0.06 22.88 -2.40
C ALA A 71 -0.97 21.68 -2.71
N ILE A 72 -1.01 21.20 -3.97
CA ILE A 72 -1.75 20.01 -4.38
C ILE A 72 -1.06 18.73 -3.88
N LEU A 73 0.27 18.68 -3.94
CA LEU A 73 1.05 17.50 -3.53
C LEU A 73 1.04 17.29 -2.01
N THR A 74 0.88 18.31 -1.21
CA THR A 74 0.92 18.21 0.26
C THR A 74 -0.14 17.27 0.85
N PRO A 75 -1.45 17.35 0.51
CA PRO A 75 -2.48 16.49 1.09
C PRO A 75 -2.49 15.06 0.53
N LEU A 76 -1.93 14.81 -0.65
CA LEU A 76 -2.03 13.51 -1.32
C LEU A 76 -1.31 12.39 -0.57
N PRO A 77 -0.04 12.50 -0.14
CA PRO A 77 0.66 11.42 0.55
C PRO A 77 0.02 11.08 1.89
N ILE A 78 -0.41 12.08 2.66
CA ILE A 78 -1.06 11.84 3.96
C ILE A 78 -2.44 11.22 3.78
N GLY A 79 -3.22 11.70 2.80
CA GLY A 79 -4.53 11.14 2.47
C GLY A 79 -4.43 9.67 2.05
N PHE A 80 -3.48 9.34 1.18
CA PHE A 80 -3.22 7.97 0.76
C PHE A 80 -2.77 7.09 1.93
N SER A 81 -1.88 7.57 2.79
CA SER A 81 -1.38 6.83 3.95
C SER A 81 -2.47 6.55 4.97
N VAL A 82 -3.32 7.54 5.25
CA VAL A 82 -4.48 7.37 6.15
C VAL A 82 -5.46 6.36 5.56
N TRP A 83 -5.76 6.44 4.27
CA TRP A 83 -6.62 5.47 3.58
C TRP A 83 -6.04 4.05 3.69
N ALA A 84 -4.76 3.87 3.38
CA ALA A 84 -4.07 2.58 3.47
C ALA A 84 -4.08 2.02 4.90
N PHE A 85 -3.87 2.88 5.89
CA PHE A 85 -3.93 2.54 7.31
C PHE A 85 -5.32 2.04 7.72
N ILE A 86 -6.39 2.74 7.32
CA ILE A 86 -7.78 2.36 7.62
C ILE A 86 -8.11 1.00 6.98
N GLN A 87 -7.73 0.78 5.71
CA GLN A 87 -7.97 -0.47 5.01
C GLN A 87 -7.26 -1.65 5.71
N ARG A 88 -6.01 -1.47 6.11
CA ARG A 88 -5.26 -2.52 6.84
C ARG A 88 -5.85 -2.77 8.22
N LYS A 89 -6.28 -1.73 8.92
CA LYS A 89 -6.89 -1.86 10.25
C LYS A 89 -8.24 -2.58 10.22
N LYS A 90 -9.06 -2.32 9.21
CA LYS A 90 -10.31 -3.06 8.97
C LYS A 90 -10.05 -4.56 8.81
N LEU A 91 -9.00 -4.93 8.07
CA LEU A 91 -8.62 -6.32 7.83
C LEU A 91 -8.24 -7.06 9.13
N ILE A 92 -7.57 -6.37 10.05
CA ILE A 92 -7.14 -6.95 11.34
C ILE A 92 -8.35 -7.22 12.26
N LYS A 93 -9.41 -6.42 12.13
CA LYS A 93 -10.55 -6.42 13.07
C LYS A 93 -11.65 -7.44 12.74
N THR A 94 -11.76 -7.91 11.51
CA THR A 94 -12.95 -8.61 10.98
C THR A 94 -12.93 -10.13 11.04
N HIS A 95 -11.94 -10.79 11.66
CA HIS A 95 -11.85 -12.26 11.55
C HIS A 95 -11.91 -12.99 12.89
N THR A 96 -12.94 -13.82 13.02
CA THR A 96 -13.10 -14.91 13.98
C THR A 96 -12.05 -16.00 13.74
N LEU A 97 -11.65 -16.69 14.82
CA LEU A 97 -10.61 -17.72 14.84
C LEU A 97 -11.02 -19.05 14.17
N ASP A 98 -12.01 -19.04 13.29
CA ASP A 98 -12.51 -20.23 12.60
C ASP A 98 -11.75 -20.49 11.28
N VAL A 99 -11.68 -21.76 10.84
CA VAL A 99 -10.96 -22.20 9.62
C VAL A 99 -11.50 -21.49 8.38
N ASN A 100 -12.80 -21.31 8.29
CA ASN A 100 -13.43 -20.53 7.22
C ASN A 100 -13.02 -19.05 7.29
N GLY A 101 -12.88 -18.49 8.48
CA GLY A 101 -12.38 -17.14 8.70
C GLY A 101 -10.94 -16.95 8.24
N LEU A 102 -10.10 -18.01 8.33
CA LEU A 102 -8.72 -17.96 7.87
C LEU A 102 -8.61 -17.89 6.35
N LEU A 103 -9.40 -18.67 5.63
CA LEU A 103 -9.43 -18.65 4.16
C LEU A 103 -9.95 -17.30 3.66
N LEU A 104 -11.00 -16.77 4.28
CA LEU A 104 -11.54 -15.45 3.98
C LEU A 104 -10.52 -14.34 4.28
N PHE A 105 -9.76 -14.46 5.37
CA PHE A 105 -8.67 -13.53 5.70
C PHE A 105 -7.59 -13.51 4.63
N LYS A 106 -7.07 -14.67 4.23
CA LYS A 106 -6.05 -14.76 3.18
C LYS A 106 -6.56 -14.22 1.84
N LYS A 107 -7.79 -14.58 1.45
CA LYS A 107 -8.43 -14.05 0.23
C LYS A 107 -8.52 -12.53 0.28
N GLN A 108 -9.03 -11.97 1.37
CA GLN A 108 -9.19 -10.52 1.54
C GLN A 108 -7.83 -9.81 1.59
N GLN A 109 -6.84 -10.43 2.22
CA GLN A 109 -5.46 -9.93 2.25
C GLN A 109 -4.88 -9.80 0.85
N LEU A 110 -5.04 -10.82 0.00
CA LEU A 110 -4.58 -10.80 -1.39
C LEU A 110 -5.31 -9.74 -2.22
N ILE A 111 -6.63 -9.67 -2.11
CA ILE A 111 -7.42 -8.65 -2.82
C ILE A 111 -6.97 -7.24 -2.42
N ASN A 112 -6.81 -6.98 -1.12
CA ASN A 112 -6.36 -5.66 -0.65
C ASN A 112 -4.92 -5.35 -1.09
N GLN A 113 -4.06 -6.37 -1.15
CA GLN A 113 -2.70 -6.19 -1.63
C GLN A 113 -2.69 -5.83 -3.13
N ILE A 114 -3.48 -6.50 -3.94
CA ILE A 114 -3.62 -6.19 -5.38
C ILE A 114 -4.18 -4.78 -5.57
N ASN A 115 -5.25 -4.43 -4.86
CA ASN A 115 -5.86 -3.10 -4.94
C ASN A 115 -4.89 -2.00 -4.49
N TYR A 116 -4.11 -2.24 -3.43
CA TYR A 116 -3.08 -1.33 -2.96
C TYR A 116 -2.01 -1.09 -4.05
N TRP A 117 -1.48 -2.16 -4.63
CA TRP A 117 -0.47 -2.04 -5.69
C TRP A 117 -1.03 -1.34 -6.93
N ARG A 118 -2.25 -1.67 -7.33
CA ARG A 118 -2.91 -1.04 -8.48
C ARG A 118 -3.12 0.46 -8.26
N LEU A 119 -3.61 0.84 -7.08
CA LEU A 119 -3.82 2.24 -6.73
C LEU A 119 -2.49 3.01 -6.64
N ASN A 120 -1.46 2.40 -6.04
CA ASN A 120 -0.14 2.98 -5.95
C ASN A 120 0.46 3.21 -7.35
N LEU A 121 0.38 2.22 -8.23
CA LEU A 121 0.88 2.34 -9.61
C LEU A 121 0.15 3.45 -10.37
N ILE A 122 -1.17 3.52 -10.30
CA ILE A 122 -1.95 4.58 -10.93
C ILE A 122 -1.59 5.95 -10.33
N GLY A 123 -1.52 6.05 -9.02
CA GLY A 123 -1.15 7.29 -8.33
C GLY A 123 0.24 7.79 -8.70
N CYS A 124 1.23 6.90 -8.68
CA CYS A 124 2.59 7.24 -9.08
C CYS A 124 2.66 7.65 -10.55
N SER A 125 1.95 6.98 -11.45
CA SER A 125 1.91 7.33 -12.87
C SER A 125 1.30 8.71 -13.11
N ILE A 126 0.23 9.05 -12.40
CA ILE A 126 -0.40 10.39 -12.49
C ILE A 126 0.56 11.47 -11.96
N LEU A 127 1.19 11.23 -10.81
CA LEU A 127 2.15 12.16 -10.23
C LEU A 127 3.36 12.36 -11.15
N TRP A 128 3.88 11.29 -11.74
CA TRP A 128 4.99 11.37 -12.69
C TRP A 128 4.60 12.14 -13.95
N ALA A 129 3.41 11.89 -14.51
CA ALA A 129 2.90 12.65 -15.66
C ALA A 129 2.75 14.15 -15.33
N ALA A 130 2.21 14.49 -14.15
CA ALA A 130 2.12 15.86 -13.69
C ALA A 130 3.51 16.52 -13.56
N LEU A 131 4.49 15.81 -13.02
CA LEU A 131 5.87 16.28 -12.88
C LEU A 131 6.52 16.51 -14.26
N CYS A 132 6.28 15.65 -15.25
CA CYS A 132 6.75 15.84 -16.61
C CYS A 132 6.12 17.07 -17.28
N ILE A 133 4.82 17.28 -17.09
CA ILE A 133 4.12 18.45 -17.65
C ILE A 133 4.66 19.73 -17.02
N THR A 134 4.82 19.79 -15.70
CA THR A 134 5.37 20.95 -15.01
C THR A 134 6.81 21.23 -15.41
N ALA A 135 7.63 20.18 -15.57
CA ALA A 135 8.98 20.31 -16.06
C ALA A 135 9.02 20.89 -17.47
N ALA A 136 8.18 20.39 -18.39
CA ALA A 136 8.10 20.91 -19.76
C ALA A 136 7.70 22.38 -19.78
N VAL A 137 6.68 22.78 -19.01
CA VAL A 137 6.25 24.17 -18.92
C VAL A 137 7.35 25.06 -18.34
N SER A 138 8.03 24.61 -17.27
CA SER A 138 9.11 25.39 -16.63
C SER A 138 10.33 25.55 -17.56
N ILE A 139 10.68 24.54 -18.34
CA ILE A 139 11.77 24.63 -19.31
C ILE A 139 11.42 25.63 -20.41
N LEU A 140 10.18 25.59 -20.91
CA LEU A 140 9.75 26.45 -22.01
C LEU A 140 9.59 27.93 -21.57
N MET A 141 9.13 28.19 -20.35
CA MET A 141 8.84 29.55 -19.89
C MET A 141 9.97 30.21 -19.10
N TYR A 142 10.79 29.45 -18.37
CA TYR A 142 11.77 30.00 -17.42
C TYR A 142 13.22 29.57 -17.68
N ASN A 143 13.48 28.75 -18.70
CA ASN A 143 14.82 28.30 -19.10
C ASN A 143 15.63 27.56 -17.99
N HIS A 144 14.96 27.05 -16.96
CA HIS A 144 15.57 26.29 -15.86
C HIS A 144 15.73 24.80 -16.20
N THR A 145 16.55 24.50 -17.23
CA THR A 145 16.69 23.14 -17.79
C THR A 145 17.31 22.13 -16.83
N THR A 146 18.35 22.52 -16.09
CA THR A 146 19.19 21.57 -15.33
C THR A 146 18.48 20.98 -14.11
N ILE A 147 17.73 21.81 -13.37
CA ILE A 147 17.04 21.37 -12.13
C ILE A 147 15.90 20.43 -12.45
N TRP A 148 15.12 20.74 -13.47
CA TRP A 148 13.97 19.94 -13.87
C TRP A 148 14.35 18.61 -14.52
N LEU A 149 15.43 18.57 -15.31
CA LEU A 149 15.96 17.32 -15.89
C LEU A 149 16.45 16.36 -14.80
N THR A 150 17.10 16.86 -13.76
CA THR A 150 17.51 16.01 -12.64
C THR A 150 16.32 15.47 -11.83
N GLN A 151 15.30 16.26 -11.60
CA GLN A 151 14.09 15.81 -10.88
C GLN A 151 13.28 14.77 -11.66
N VAL A 152 13.10 14.98 -12.97
CA VAL A 152 12.46 13.99 -13.86
C VAL A 152 13.29 12.71 -13.95
N GLY A 153 14.62 12.83 -14.03
CA GLY A 153 15.52 11.68 -14.03
C GLY A 153 15.44 10.83 -12.76
N ILE A 154 15.45 11.48 -11.60
CA ILE A 154 15.28 10.80 -10.30
C ILE A 154 13.88 10.15 -10.22
N GLY A 155 12.83 10.86 -10.62
CA GLY A 155 11.46 10.35 -10.61
C GLY A 155 11.29 9.10 -11.50
N THR A 156 11.96 9.05 -12.65
CA THR A 156 11.95 7.87 -13.54
C THR A 156 12.70 6.67 -12.98
N LEU A 157 13.72 6.89 -12.16
CA LEU A 157 14.50 5.82 -11.51
C LEU A 157 13.73 5.17 -10.35
N VAL A 158 12.79 5.89 -9.74
CA VAL A 158 12.00 5.42 -8.57
C VAL A 158 10.71 4.72 -8.99
N LEU A 159 10.25 4.88 -10.21
CA LEU A 159 9.03 4.25 -10.77
C LEU A 159 9.31 2.84 -11.25
#